data_b78c22e5d7429b3ab8bd3fb2641660d0
#
_entry.id   b78c22e5d7429b3ab8bd3fb2641660d0
#
_cell.length_a   1.000
_cell.length_b   1.000
_cell.length_c   1.000
_cell.angle_alpha   90.00
_cell.angle_beta   90.00
_cell.angle_gamma   90.00
#
_symmetry.space_group_name_H-M   'P 1'
#
loop_
_entity.id
_entity.type
_entity.pdbx_description
1 polymer ?
#
loop_
_entity_poly.entity_id
_entity_poly.type
_entity_poly.pdbx_seq_one_letter_code
_entity_poly.pdbx_strand_id
1 'polypeptide(L)'
;MAYPSNFGDWQGRLQAMHDADYPGGVVVDPTPITAGEEITILYNGLLAKSGADQVYIHVGYGDSRHWENVADMKMSRTGWGWVKTIEMPAKSRFNFCFRDGAYNWDNNNGLNWSYEIHDGRLPEFEKRM
;
A
#
# COMPACT_ATOMS: atom_id res chain seq x y z
N MET A 1 4.48 12.69 12.98
CA MET A 1 3.32 12.15 13.69
C MET A 1 2.53 11.24 12.76
N ALA A 2 2.20 10.08 13.22
CA ALA A 2 1.43 9.13 12.43
C ALA A 2 -0.04 9.55 12.36
N TYR A 3 -0.70 9.18 11.27
CA TYR A 3 -2.13 9.38 11.13
C TYR A 3 -2.86 8.12 11.64
N PRO A 4 -3.99 8.28 12.31
CA PRO A 4 -4.79 7.13 12.71
C PRO A 4 -5.40 6.44 11.51
N SER A 5 -5.80 5.18 11.68
CA SER A 5 -6.49 4.45 10.63
C SER A 5 -7.75 5.19 10.17
N ASN A 6 -7.97 5.22 8.87
CA ASN A 6 -9.18 5.78 8.28
C ASN A 6 -10.36 4.81 8.37
N PHE A 7 -10.11 3.55 8.75
CA PHE A 7 -11.09 2.46 8.72
C PHE A 7 -11.34 1.82 10.09
N GLY A 8 -10.93 2.50 11.16
CA GLY A 8 -11.08 2.01 12.52
C GLY A 8 -9.96 1.06 12.94
N ASP A 9 -10.12 0.45 14.10
CA ASP A 9 -9.16 -0.50 14.64
C ASP A 9 -9.38 -1.88 14.03
N TRP A 10 -8.65 -2.84 14.49
CA TRP A 10 -8.54 -4.16 13.90
C TRP A 10 -9.84 -4.89 13.58
N GLN A 11 -10.82 -4.90 14.48
CA GLN A 11 -12.07 -5.61 14.19
C GLN A 11 -12.89 -4.82 13.18
N GLY A 12 -13.20 -5.46 12.07
CA GLY A 12 -13.95 -4.83 11.01
C GLY A 12 -13.15 -3.90 10.10
N ARG A 13 -11.87 -3.67 10.41
CA ARG A 13 -11.02 -2.80 9.59
C ARG A 13 -10.90 -3.31 8.17
N LEU A 14 -10.58 -4.59 8.00
CA LEU A 14 -10.44 -5.18 6.66
C LEU A 14 -11.76 -5.16 5.89
N GLN A 15 -12.87 -5.41 6.56
CA GLN A 15 -14.18 -5.32 5.92
C GLN A 15 -14.46 -3.92 5.43
N ALA A 16 -14.20 -2.90 6.27
CA ALA A 16 -14.40 -1.51 5.90
C ALA A 16 -13.50 -1.10 4.74
N MET A 17 -12.25 -1.55 4.73
CA MET A 17 -11.33 -1.33 3.61
C MET A 17 -11.85 -1.99 2.34
N HIS A 18 -12.32 -3.23 2.42
CA HIS A 18 -12.88 -3.96 1.29
C HIS A 18 -14.09 -3.23 0.72
N ASP A 19 -14.95 -2.69 1.57
CA ASP A 19 -16.19 -2.04 1.16
C ASP A 19 -15.99 -0.62 0.63
N ALA A 20 -14.78 -0.09 0.73
CA ALA A 20 -14.49 1.30 0.39
C ALA A 20 -14.44 1.59 -1.11
N ASP A 21 -14.47 0.58 -1.97
CA ASP A 21 -14.55 0.72 -3.43
C ASP A 21 -13.49 1.66 -4.02
N TYR A 22 -12.23 1.34 -3.81
CA TYR A 22 -11.11 2.10 -4.40
C TYR A 22 -10.75 1.59 -5.79
N PRO A 23 -10.31 2.48 -6.69
CA PRO A 23 -9.89 2.08 -8.04
C PRO A 23 -8.80 1.02 -8.02
N GLY A 24 -8.92 0.04 -8.90
CA GLY A 24 -7.94 -1.04 -9.01
C GLY A 24 -8.01 -2.06 -7.88
N GLY A 25 -8.93 -1.91 -6.94
CA GLY A 25 -9.08 -2.84 -5.82
C GLY A 25 -7.98 -2.71 -4.77
N VAL A 26 -7.32 -1.55 -4.68
CA VAL A 26 -6.22 -1.32 -3.74
C VAL A 26 -6.64 -0.29 -2.70
N VAL A 27 -6.48 -0.65 -1.43
CA VAL A 27 -6.71 0.25 -0.31
C VAL A 27 -5.46 0.28 0.55
N VAL A 28 -5.00 1.47 0.91
CA VAL A 28 -3.85 1.68 1.79
C VAL A 28 -4.32 2.42 3.03
N ASP A 29 -3.95 1.91 4.21
CA ASP A 29 -4.40 2.49 5.47
C ASP A 29 -3.32 2.35 6.55
N PRO A 30 -3.02 3.39 7.31
CA PRO A 30 -3.57 4.74 7.22
C PRO A 30 -2.95 5.57 6.09
N THR A 31 -3.65 6.60 5.67
CA THR A 31 -3.13 7.61 4.76
C THR A 31 -3.43 8.99 5.34
N PRO A 32 -2.55 9.98 5.15
CA PRO A 32 -1.24 9.90 4.51
C PRO A 32 -0.27 8.94 5.21
N ILE A 33 0.73 8.47 4.45
CA ILE A 33 1.74 7.53 4.95
C ILE A 33 2.85 8.30 5.65
N THR A 34 3.28 7.81 6.82
CA THR A 34 4.34 8.45 7.62
C THR A 34 5.50 7.49 7.82
N ALA A 35 6.73 7.98 7.66
CA ALA A 35 7.95 7.21 7.91
C ALA A 35 7.98 6.67 9.34
N GLY A 36 8.41 5.44 9.49
CA GLY A 36 8.50 4.76 10.77
C GLY A 36 7.21 4.10 11.23
N GLU A 37 6.11 4.33 10.53
CA GLU A 37 4.82 3.77 10.89
C GLU A 37 4.48 2.60 9.99
N GLU A 38 3.64 1.70 10.49
CA GLU A 38 3.14 0.58 9.70
C GLU A 38 1.92 1.00 8.89
N ILE A 39 1.89 0.54 7.63
CA ILE A 39 0.69 0.67 6.80
C ILE A 39 0.22 -0.72 6.38
N THR A 40 -1.06 -0.84 6.12
CA THR A 40 -1.66 -2.08 5.63
C THR A 40 -2.21 -1.85 4.23
N ILE A 41 -1.85 -2.74 3.31
CA ILE A 41 -2.38 -2.75 1.96
C ILE A 41 -3.36 -3.91 1.83
N LEU A 42 -4.57 -3.61 1.40
CA LEU A 42 -5.55 -4.62 1.01
C LEU A 42 -5.69 -4.60 -0.51
N TYR A 43 -5.50 -5.77 -1.13
CA TYR A 43 -5.61 -5.92 -2.58
C TYR A 43 -6.71 -6.91 -2.93
N ASN A 44 -7.65 -6.46 -3.74
CA ASN A 44 -8.72 -7.30 -4.29
C ASN A 44 -8.96 -6.89 -5.75
N GLY A 45 -7.89 -6.77 -6.50
CA GLY A 45 -7.93 -6.32 -7.89
C GLY A 45 -7.89 -7.46 -8.91
N LEU A 46 -7.29 -7.15 -10.04
CA LEU A 46 -7.28 -8.02 -11.23
C LEU A 46 -6.85 -9.45 -10.93
N LEU A 47 -5.71 -9.64 -10.25
CA LEU A 47 -5.19 -10.98 -9.98
C LEU A 47 -6.07 -11.76 -9.02
N ALA A 48 -6.58 -11.08 -7.99
CA ALA A 48 -7.48 -11.70 -7.02
C ALA A 48 -8.76 -12.17 -7.70
N LYS A 49 -9.32 -11.34 -8.56
CA LYS A 49 -10.56 -11.67 -9.30
C LYS A 49 -10.33 -12.74 -10.35
N SER A 50 -9.10 -12.90 -10.81
CA SER A 50 -8.72 -13.95 -11.76
C SER A 50 -8.41 -15.28 -11.09
N GLY A 51 -8.53 -15.36 -9.76
CA GLY A 51 -8.36 -16.59 -9.01
C GLY A 51 -6.92 -16.95 -8.69
N ALA A 52 -6.04 -15.96 -8.53
CA ALA A 52 -4.64 -16.22 -8.16
C ALA A 52 -4.54 -17.04 -6.87
N ASP A 53 -3.70 -18.06 -6.87
CA ASP A 53 -3.44 -18.87 -5.67
C ASP A 53 -2.55 -18.17 -4.67
N GLN A 54 -1.71 -17.25 -5.15
CA GLN A 54 -0.82 -16.45 -4.33
C GLN A 54 -0.59 -15.10 -4.98
N VAL A 55 -0.63 -14.04 -4.18
CA VAL A 55 -0.31 -12.68 -4.62
C VAL A 55 0.92 -12.20 -3.85
N TYR A 56 1.80 -11.52 -4.56
CA TYR A 56 2.96 -10.83 -4.01
C TYR A 56 2.80 -9.35 -4.28
N ILE A 57 3.15 -8.52 -3.30
CA ILE A 57 3.30 -7.09 -3.54
C ILE A 57 4.76 -6.82 -3.90
N HIS A 58 4.97 -6.17 -5.03
CA HIS A 58 6.28 -5.80 -5.54
C HIS A 58 6.49 -4.34 -5.18
N VAL A 59 7.40 -4.07 -4.26
CA VAL A 59 7.57 -2.74 -3.67
C VAL A 59 8.91 -2.14 -4.03
N GLY A 60 8.98 -0.81 -4.00
CA GLY A 60 10.20 -0.05 -4.11
C GLY A 60 9.98 1.35 -3.57
N TYR A 61 11.06 2.09 -3.38
CA TYR A 61 11.00 3.37 -2.69
C TYR A 61 11.72 4.45 -3.48
N GLY A 62 11.36 5.69 -3.20
CA GLY A 62 11.99 6.83 -3.84
C GLY A 62 11.28 7.25 -5.13
N ASP A 63 12.04 7.71 -6.12
CA ASP A 63 11.49 8.16 -7.39
C ASP A 63 10.62 7.08 -8.02
N SER A 64 9.42 7.44 -8.44
CA SER A 64 8.48 6.50 -9.04
C SER A 64 8.96 5.89 -10.37
N ARG A 65 9.99 6.46 -10.96
CA ARG A 65 10.59 5.96 -12.20
C ARG A 65 11.88 5.18 -11.99
N HIS A 66 12.46 5.26 -10.80
CA HIS A 66 13.72 4.60 -10.45
C HIS A 66 13.65 4.11 -9.00
N TRP A 67 12.98 2.99 -8.81
CA TRP A 67 12.74 2.46 -7.47
C TRP A 67 14.02 1.94 -6.83
N GLU A 68 14.18 2.22 -5.54
CA GLU A 68 15.26 1.71 -4.71
C GLU A 68 14.73 0.61 -3.78
N ASN A 69 15.62 -0.27 -3.35
CA ASN A 69 15.29 -1.33 -2.38
C ASN A 69 14.09 -2.17 -2.81
N VAL A 70 14.07 -2.56 -4.07
CA VAL A 70 12.97 -3.33 -4.64
C VAL A 70 12.92 -4.73 -4.02
N ALA A 71 11.72 -5.15 -3.65
CA ALA A 71 11.50 -6.47 -3.06
C ALA A 71 10.10 -6.97 -3.35
N ASP A 72 9.97 -8.29 -3.42
CA ASP A 72 8.67 -8.94 -3.49
C ASP A 72 8.33 -9.46 -2.11
N MET A 73 7.11 -9.18 -1.66
CA MET A 73 6.62 -9.64 -0.36
C MET A 73 5.36 -10.46 -0.56
N LYS A 74 5.34 -11.64 0.03
CA LYS A 74 4.19 -12.52 -0.03
C LYS A 74 3.05 -11.92 0.77
N MET A 75 1.87 -11.86 0.16
CA MET A 75 0.67 -11.36 0.83
C MET A 75 -0.13 -12.50 1.45
N SER A 76 -0.89 -12.20 2.47
CA SER A 76 -1.75 -13.18 3.15
C SER A 76 -3.17 -13.11 2.61
N ARG A 77 -3.76 -14.26 2.32
CA ARG A 77 -5.14 -14.34 1.84
C ARG A 77 -6.11 -14.21 3.01
N THR A 78 -7.11 -13.37 2.84
CA THR A 78 -8.20 -13.20 3.81
C THR A 78 -9.53 -13.31 3.08
N GLY A 79 -10.63 -13.35 3.82
CA GLY A 79 -11.97 -13.31 3.24
C GLY A 79 -12.29 -12.00 2.53
N TRP A 80 -11.47 -10.97 2.72
CA TRP A 80 -11.69 -9.63 2.16
C TRP A 80 -10.74 -9.32 1.01
N GLY A 81 -9.73 -10.13 0.80
CA GLY A 81 -8.70 -9.96 -0.21
C GLY A 81 -7.32 -10.29 0.34
N TRP A 82 -6.29 -9.89 -0.39
CA TRP A 82 -4.90 -10.13 -0.02
C TRP A 82 -4.36 -8.96 0.77
N VAL A 83 -3.64 -9.24 1.87
CA VAL A 83 -3.24 -8.24 2.85
C VAL A 83 -1.75 -8.32 3.12
N LYS A 84 -1.11 -7.17 3.26
CA LYS A 84 0.26 -7.07 3.75
C LYS A 84 0.42 -5.80 4.57
N THR A 85 1.05 -5.92 5.73
CA THR A 85 1.42 -4.77 6.57
C THR A 85 2.92 -4.54 6.44
N ILE A 86 3.31 -3.30 6.19
CA ILE A 86 4.70 -2.92 5.92
C ILE A 86 5.06 -1.69 6.74
N GLU A 87 6.22 -1.73 7.39
CA GLU A 87 6.78 -0.54 8.04
C GLU A 87 7.41 0.35 6.99
N MET A 88 7.09 1.64 7.02
CA MET A 88 7.56 2.57 6.02
C MET A 88 8.94 3.11 6.37
N PRO A 89 9.92 3.02 5.45
CA PRO A 89 11.23 3.61 5.66
C PRO A 89 11.20 5.12 5.47
N ALA A 90 12.26 5.79 5.90
CA ALA A 90 12.43 7.23 5.70
C ALA A 90 12.90 7.51 4.27
N LYS A 91 12.02 7.31 3.30
CA LYS A 91 12.21 7.55 1.87
C LYS A 91 11.14 8.51 1.37
N SER A 92 11.29 9.01 0.16
CA SER A 92 10.38 10.02 -0.39
C SER A 92 9.02 9.43 -0.80
N ARG A 93 9.02 8.25 -1.39
CA ARG A 93 7.79 7.63 -1.89
C ARG A 93 7.80 6.13 -1.68
N PHE A 94 6.59 5.58 -1.57
CA PHE A 94 6.31 4.15 -1.56
C PHE A 94 5.64 3.79 -2.89
N ASN A 95 6.28 2.94 -3.67
CA ASN A 95 5.82 2.55 -5.00
C ASN A 95 5.56 1.04 -4.99
N PHE A 96 4.49 0.60 -5.64
CA PHE A 96 4.22 -0.82 -5.68
C PHE A 96 3.32 -1.23 -6.83
N CYS A 97 3.35 -2.52 -7.11
CA CYS A 97 2.41 -3.21 -7.98
C CYS A 97 2.27 -4.65 -7.46
N PHE A 98 1.56 -5.49 -8.18
CA PHE A 98 1.28 -6.85 -7.71
C PHE A 98 1.61 -7.87 -8.78
N ARG A 99 1.98 -9.07 -8.36
CA ARG A 99 2.10 -10.22 -9.23
C ARG A 99 1.57 -11.47 -8.55
N ASP A 100 1.24 -12.49 -9.35
CA ASP A 100 0.91 -13.81 -8.83
C ASP A 100 2.15 -14.72 -8.87
N GLY A 101 1.98 -15.98 -8.49
CA GLY A 101 3.06 -16.96 -8.51
C GLY A 101 3.52 -17.35 -9.91
N ALA A 102 2.69 -17.11 -10.93
CA ALA A 102 3.01 -17.40 -12.33
C ALA A 102 3.56 -16.16 -13.07
N TYR A 103 3.88 -15.09 -12.34
CA TYR A 103 4.41 -13.84 -12.88
C TYR A 103 3.45 -13.11 -13.82
N ASN A 104 2.15 -13.23 -13.55
CA ASN A 104 1.18 -12.31 -14.14
C ASN A 104 1.17 -11.05 -13.28
N TRP A 105 1.20 -9.90 -13.91
CA TRP A 105 1.35 -8.61 -13.21
C TRP A 105 0.07 -7.79 -13.26
N ASP A 106 -0.19 -7.10 -12.16
CA ASP A 106 -1.16 -6.01 -12.10
C ASP A 106 -0.39 -4.75 -11.71
N ASN A 107 -0.11 -3.91 -12.70
CA ASN A 107 0.67 -2.69 -12.52
C ASN A 107 -0.18 -1.44 -12.75
N ASN A 108 -1.49 -1.52 -12.56
CA ASN A 108 -2.40 -0.39 -12.72
C ASN A 108 -2.28 0.24 -14.11
N ASN A 109 -2.35 -0.60 -15.16
CA ASN A 109 -2.22 -0.18 -16.56
C ASN A 109 -0.90 0.58 -16.83
N GLY A 110 0.19 0.15 -16.19
CA GLY A 110 1.51 0.73 -16.38
C GLY A 110 1.82 1.91 -15.47
N LEU A 111 0.86 2.36 -14.68
CA LEU A 111 1.05 3.51 -13.80
C LEU A 111 1.63 3.14 -12.44
N ASN A 112 1.51 1.88 -12.02
CA ASN A 112 1.79 1.42 -10.67
C ASN A 112 0.95 2.20 -9.64
N TRP A 113 1.22 1.98 -8.37
CA TRP A 113 0.67 2.79 -7.27
C TRP A 113 1.84 3.47 -6.59
N SER A 114 1.68 4.76 -6.27
CA SER A 114 2.76 5.55 -5.67
C SER A 114 2.18 6.54 -4.67
N TYR A 115 2.74 6.52 -3.45
CA TYR A 115 2.29 7.36 -2.35
C TYR A 115 3.48 8.11 -1.78
N GLU A 116 3.30 9.39 -1.49
CA GLU A 116 4.31 10.16 -0.77
C GLU A 116 4.45 9.63 0.66
N ILE A 117 5.68 9.54 1.14
CA ILE A 117 5.95 9.19 2.54
C ILE A 117 6.31 10.46 3.29
N HIS A 118 5.49 10.84 4.25
CA HIS A 118 5.71 12.02 5.08
C HIS A 118 6.70 11.70 6.19
N ASP A 119 7.51 12.68 6.56
CA ASP A 119 8.50 12.51 7.63
C ASP A 119 7.98 12.90 9.01
N GLY A 120 6.71 13.31 9.08
CA GLY A 120 6.08 13.72 10.33
C GLY A 120 6.34 15.16 10.73
N ARG A 121 7.08 15.92 9.91
CA ARG A 121 7.33 17.32 10.20
C ARG A 121 6.21 18.21 9.70
N LEU A 122 6.03 19.33 10.39
CA LEU A 122 5.07 20.35 9.94
C LEU A 122 5.61 21.06 8.69
N PRO A 123 4.72 21.53 7.80
CA PRO A 123 5.14 22.37 6.68
C PRO A 123 5.91 23.60 7.16
N GLU A 124 6.82 24.09 6.33
CA GLU A 124 7.71 25.18 6.69
C GLU A 124 6.97 26.43 7.13
N PHE A 125 5.89 26.77 6.45
CA PHE A 125 5.10 27.95 6.79
C PHE A 125 4.45 27.85 8.18
N GLU A 126 4.12 26.65 8.64
CA GLU A 126 3.54 26.45 9.96
C GLU A 126 4.57 26.60 11.08
N LYS A 127 5.82 26.31 10.78
CA LYS A 127 6.90 26.43 11.78
C LYS A 127 7.19 27.87 12.17
N ARG A 128 6.75 28.84 11.39
CA ARG A 128 6.99 30.26 11.62
C ARG A 128 5.93 30.93 12.48
N MET A 129 4.93 30.24 12.84
CA MET A 129 3.80 30.78 13.60
C MET A 129 4.06 30.75 15.10
#